data_6dd1690c4ce92ce7ee044d0ca96697dd
#
_entry.id   6dd1690c4ce92ce7ee044d0ca96697dd
#
_cell.length_a   1.000
_cell.length_b   1.000
_cell.length_c   1.000
_cell.angle_alpha   90.00
_cell.angle_beta   90.00
_cell.angle_gamma   90.00
#
_symmetry.space_group_name_H-M   'P 1'
#
loop_
_entity.id
_entity.type
_entity.pdbx_description
1 polymer ?
#
loop_
_entity_poly.entity_id
_entity_poly.type
_entity_poly.pdbx_seq_one_letter_code
_entity_poly.pdbx_strand_id
1 'polypeptide(L)'
;TSELKGPLEVGEKMAMQVQLINQGSASATNVEFRVKIPKELVFVAAKGPGRYQQAGSYIIFEPAQELAAKQALNFELTLAARNKGDARVLVQVQSKQMEKPLNQEEAIPVLDKLQ
;
A
#
# COMPACT_ATOMS: atom_id res chain seq x y z
N THR A 1 -9.48 2.69 0.25
CA THR A 1 -9.26 2.86 1.68
C THR A 1 -8.36 1.76 2.22
N SER A 2 -7.66 2.04 3.28
CA SER A 2 -6.80 1.08 3.96
C SER A 2 -7.27 0.91 5.40
N GLU A 3 -7.15 -0.31 5.90
CA GLU A 3 -7.48 -0.60 7.30
C GLU A 3 -6.22 -1.05 8.02
N LEU A 4 -5.95 -0.44 9.15
CA LEU A 4 -4.81 -0.78 9.98
C LEU A 4 -5.30 -1.15 11.37
N LYS A 5 -4.72 -2.19 11.92
CA LYS A 5 -4.94 -2.55 13.31
C LYS A 5 -3.86 -1.90 14.15
N GLY A 6 -4.23 -1.44 15.31
CA GLY A 6 -3.43 -0.71 16.27
C GLY A 6 -1.91 -0.85 16.22
N PRO A 7 -1.23 -0.42 17.26
CA PRO A 7 0.24 -0.40 17.22
C PRO A 7 0.83 -1.80 17.15
N LEU A 8 2.01 -1.88 16.51
CA LEU A 8 2.78 -3.12 16.39
C LEU A 8 3.93 -3.10 17.36
N GLU A 9 4.31 -4.27 17.85
CA GLU A 9 5.56 -4.44 18.57
C GLU A 9 6.63 -4.92 17.59
N VAL A 10 7.88 -4.57 17.85
CA VAL A 10 9.00 -5.04 17.04
C VAL A 10 8.97 -6.57 16.97
N GLY A 11 9.05 -7.10 15.76
CA GLY A 11 8.98 -8.53 15.51
C GLY A 11 7.61 -9.03 15.08
N GLU A 12 6.57 -8.22 15.25
CA GLU A 12 5.23 -8.60 14.82
C GLU A 12 5.00 -8.34 13.34
N LYS A 13 4.07 -9.07 12.77
CA LYS A 13 3.66 -8.89 11.37
C LYS A 13 2.23 -8.38 11.33
N MET A 14 1.92 -7.64 10.27
CA MET A 14 0.55 -7.19 10.03
C MET A 14 0.24 -7.29 8.54
N ALA A 15 -1.04 -7.47 8.24
CA ALA A 15 -1.54 -7.38 6.88
C ALA A 15 -2.23 -6.05 6.70
N MET A 16 -1.78 -5.27 5.73
CA MET A 16 -2.39 -4.00 5.38
C MET A 16 -3.22 -4.21 4.12
N GLN A 17 -4.50 -3.90 4.20
CA GLN A 17 -5.40 -4.06 3.07
C GLN A 17 -5.70 -2.71 2.46
N VAL A 18 -5.55 -2.61 1.14
CA VAL A 18 -5.81 -1.38 0.40
C VAL A 18 -6.81 -1.69 -0.70
N GLN A 19 -7.84 -0.87 -0.78
CA GLN A 19 -8.83 -0.99 -1.83
C GLN A 19 -8.82 0.27 -2.68
N LEU A 20 -8.66 0.10 -3.99
CA LEU A 20 -8.75 1.19 -4.96
C LEU A 20 -10.10 1.10 -5.65
N ILE A 21 -10.88 2.19 -5.60
CA ILE A 21 -12.19 2.24 -6.23
C ILE A 21 -12.20 3.39 -7.22
N ASN A 22 -12.60 3.10 -8.45
CA ASN A 22 -12.82 4.15 -9.43
C ASN A 22 -14.19 4.78 -9.16
N GLN A 23 -14.19 5.92 -8.51
CA GLN A 23 -15.42 6.61 -8.13
C GLN A 23 -16.01 7.46 -9.27
N GLY A 24 -15.29 7.59 -10.37
CA GLY A 24 -15.75 8.36 -11.51
C GLY A 24 -16.80 7.64 -12.32
N SER A 25 -17.29 8.31 -13.36
CA SER A 25 -18.29 7.77 -14.27
C SER A 25 -17.68 7.16 -15.53
N ALA A 26 -16.36 7.26 -15.69
CA ALA A 26 -15.65 6.71 -16.84
C ALA A 26 -14.53 5.80 -16.36
N SER A 27 -14.11 4.88 -17.25
CA SER A 27 -13.02 3.99 -16.94
C SER A 27 -11.69 4.74 -16.81
N ALA A 28 -10.84 4.30 -15.87
CA ALA A 28 -9.47 4.76 -15.79
C ALA A 28 -8.57 3.75 -16.48
N THR A 29 -7.53 4.23 -17.14
CA THR A 29 -6.58 3.36 -17.83
C THR A 29 -5.18 3.54 -17.29
N ASN A 30 -4.39 2.48 -17.41
CA ASN A 30 -3.00 2.47 -16.95
C ASN A 30 -2.89 2.92 -15.49
N VAL A 31 -3.64 2.23 -14.62
CA VAL A 31 -3.69 2.57 -13.19
C VAL A 31 -2.48 1.96 -12.51
N GLU A 32 -1.60 2.81 -12.01
CA GLU A 32 -0.39 2.40 -11.29
C GLU A 32 -0.60 2.52 -9.79
N PHE A 33 -0.15 1.51 -9.06
CA PHE A 33 -0.22 1.49 -7.61
C PHE A 33 1.15 1.12 -7.07
N ARG A 34 1.67 1.95 -6.16
CA ARG A 34 2.94 1.65 -5.52
C ARG A 34 2.88 2.07 -4.05
N VAL A 35 3.71 1.40 -3.25
CA VAL A 35 3.76 1.62 -1.81
C VAL A 35 5.21 1.81 -1.40
N LYS A 36 5.48 2.88 -0.66
CA LYS A 36 6.79 3.11 -0.09
C LYS A 36 6.81 2.59 1.34
N ILE A 37 7.72 1.66 1.63
CA ILE A 37 7.84 1.05 2.93
C ILE A 37 8.90 1.80 3.74
N PRO A 38 8.57 2.32 4.94
CA PRO A 38 9.54 3.04 5.76
C PRO A 38 10.54 2.08 6.40
N LYS A 39 11.63 2.65 6.93
CA LYS A 39 12.71 1.87 7.54
C LYS A 39 12.28 1.10 8.79
N GLU A 40 11.20 1.53 9.43
CA GLU A 40 10.67 0.85 10.62
C GLU A 40 9.98 -0.47 10.29
N LEU A 41 9.67 -0.70 9.02
CA LEU A 41 8.96 -1.88 8.58
C LEU A 41 9.75 -2.62 7.52
N VAL A 42 9.48 -3.92 7.39
CA VAL A 42 10.07 -4.77 6.36
C VAL A 42 8.94 -5.38 5.54
N PHE A 43 9.08 -5.36 4.23
CA PHE A 43 8.14 -5.99 3.34
C PHE A 43 8.30 -7.51 3.41
N VAL A 44 7.21 -8.23 3.61
CA VAL A 44 7.20 -9.71 3.68
C VAL A 44 6.57 -10.30 2.43
N ALA A 45 5.36 -9.87 2.08
CA ALA A 45 4.64 -10.43 0.95
C ALA A 45 3.55 -9.46 0.49
N ALA A 46 3.05 -9.69 -0.71
CA ALA A 46 1.93 -8.91 -1.22
C ALA A 46 1.02 -9.79 -2.06
N LYS A 47 -0.25 -9.46 -2.08
CA LYS A 47 -1.26 -10.09 -2.91
C LYS A 47 -2.09 -9.01 -3.59
N GLY A 48 -2.53 -9.28 -4.80
CA GLY A 48 -3.38 -8.35 -5.53
C GLY A 48 -3.49 -8.75 -6.98
N PRO A 49 -4.27 -8.01 -7.76
CA PRO A 49 -4.30 -8.26 -9.20
C PRO A 49 -2.96 -7.92 -9.83
N GLY A 50 -2.46 -8.81 -10.68
CA GLY A 50 -1.19 -8.61 -11.36
C GLY A 50 0.00 -8.95 -10.48
N ARG A 51 1.17 -8.64 -11.01
CA ARG A 51 2.43 -8.93 -10.35
C ARG A 51 2.96 -7.69 -9.66
N TYR A 52 3.93 -7.88 -8.79
CA TYR A 52 4.60 -6.76 -8.15
C TYR A 52 6.11 -6.95 -8.22
N GLN A 53 6.82 -5.85 -8.03
CA GLN A 53 8.27 -5.82 -8.07
C GLN A 53 8.74 -4.93 -6.93
N GLN A 54 9.80 -5.35 -6.24
CA GLN A 54 10.41 -4.54 -5.19
C GLN A 54 11.59 -3.77 -5.77
N ALA A 55 11.56 -2.46 -5.58
CA ALA A 55 12.64 -1.57 -6.03
C ALA A 55 13.03 -0.68 -4.86
N GLY A 56 14.10 -1.05 -4.15
CA GLY A 56 14.51 -0.33 -2.96
C GLY A 56 13.43 -0.40 -1.89
N SER A 57 12.95 0.75 -1.44
CA SER A 57 11.90 0.83 -0.43
C SER A 57 10.49 0.85 -1.04
N TYR A 58 10.38 0.75 -2.36
CA TYR A 58 9.09 0.76 -3.05
C TYR A 58 8.66 -0.63 -3.46
N ILE A 59 7.38 -0.90 -3.29
CA ILE A 59 6.72 -2.07 -3.87
C ILE A 59 5.85 -1.53 -4.99
N ILE A 60 6.18 -1.90 -6.23
CA ILE A 60 5.53 -1.36 -7.42
C ILE A 60 4.70 -2.47 -8.05
N PHE A 61 3.40 -2.26 -8.13
CA PHE A 61 2.50 -3.23 -8.73
C PHE A 61 2.39 -2.97 -10.23
N GLU A 62 2.21 -4.05 -10.99
CA GLU A 62 2.02 -3.95 -12.42
C GLU A 62 0.78 -3.09 -12.71
N PRO A 63 0.88 -2.11 -13.62
CA PRO A 63 -0.25 -1.24 -13.91
C PRO A 63 -1.46 -2.02 -14.41
N ALA A 64 -2.64 -1.71 -13.90
CA ALA A 64 -3.88 -2.25 -14.41
C ALA A 64 -4.21 -1.53 -15.70
N GLN A 65 -4.49 -2.29 -16.77
CA GLN A 65 -4.78 -1.68 -18.07
C GLN A 65 -6.05 -0.85 -18.04
N GLU A 66 -7.05 -1.32 -17.30
CA GLU A 66 -8.31 -0.61 -17.18
C GLU A 66 -8.94 -0.89 -15.82
N LEU A 67 -9.50 0.16 -15.23
CA LEU A 67 -10.32 0.06 -14.04
C LEU A 67 -11.66 0.72 -14.37
N ALA A 68 -12.69 -0.08 -14.57
CA ALA A 68 -14.00 0.41 -14.98
C ALA A 68 -14.62 1.28 -13.88
N ALA A 69 -15.57 2.12 -14.28
CA ALA A 69 -16.29 2.97 -13.33
C ALA A 69 -16.91 2.11 -12.23
N LYS A 70 -16.73 2.53 -10.98
CA LYS A 70 -17.21 1.85 -9.77
C LYS A 70 -16.58 0.50 -9.49
N GLN A 71 -15.61 0.08 -10.30
CA GLN A 71 -14.87 -1.15 -10.06
C GLN A 71 -13.81 -0.93 -8.99
N ALA A 72 -13.51 -1.98 -8.22
CA ALA A 72 -12.52 -1.93 -7.16
C ALA A 72 -11.38 -2.93 -7.42
N LEU A 73 -10.18 -2.54 -7.01
CA LEU A 73 -9.02 -3.41 -6.95
C LEU A 73 -8.61 -3.55 -5.49
N ASN A 74 -8.33 -4.77 -5.08
CA ASN A 74 -7.95 -5.05 -3.69
C ASN A 74 -6.50 -5.52 -3.63
N PHE A 75 -5.73 -4.93 -2.72
CA PHE A 75 -4.34 -5.28 -2.49
C PHE A 75 -4.15 -5.61 -1.02
N GLU A 76 -3.28 -6.56 -0.75
CA GLU A 76 -2.90 -6.91 0.62
C GLU A 76 -1.38 -6.95 0.70
N LEU A 77 -0.81 -6.22 1.66
CA LEU A 77 0.62 -6.23 1.91
C LEU A 77 0.85 -6.74 3.32
N THR A 78 1.79 -7.68 3.45
CA THR A 78 2.21 -8.16 4.76
C THR A 78 3.53 -7.49 5.11
N LEU A 79 3.55 -6.80 6.23
CA LEU A 79 4.71 -6.04 6.70
C LEU A 79 5.09 -6.54 8.08
N ALA A 80 6.39 -6.51 8.39
CA ALA A 80 6.90 -6.87 9.70
C ALA A 80 7.51 -5.65 10.36
N ALA A 81 7.28 -5.49 11.65
CA ALA A 81 7.87 -4.40 12.41
C ALA A 81 9.33 -4.71 12.72
N ARG A 82 10.22 -3.81 12.35
CA ARG A 82 11.66 -4.00 12.51
C ARG A 82 12.24 -3.07 13.56
N ASN A 83 11.90 -1.80 13.50
CA ASN A 83 12.41 -0.79 14.43
C ASN A 83 11.26 -0.03 15.03
N LYS A 84 11.42 0.39 16.29
CA LYS A 84 10.41 1.24 16.93
C LYS A 84 10.38 2.61 16.25
N GLY A 85 9.24 3.24 16.29
CA GLY A 85 9.05 4.57 15.74
C GLY A 85 7.68 4.76 15.16
N ASP A 86 7.49 5.89 14.50
CA ASP A 86 6.26 6.20 13.82
C ASP A 86 6.43 5.85 12.34
N ALA A 87 6.09 4.62 12.00
CA ALA A 87 6.23 4.14 10.64
C ALA A 87 5.14 4.74 9.76
N ARG A 88 5.54 5.35 8.67
CA ARG A 88 4.60 5.97 7.75
C ARG A 88 4.71 5.31 6.38
N VAL A 89 3.66 4.60 6.03
CA VAL A 89 3.56 3.91 4.75
C VAL A 89 2.90 4.85 3.76
N LEU A 90 3.59 5.13 2.66
CA LEU A 90 3.08 6.02 1.63
C LEU A 90 2.50 5.19 0.49
N VAL A 91 1.22 5.40 0.21
CA VAL A 91 0.52 4.75 -0.90
C VAL A 91 0.34 5.77 -2.00
N GLN A 92 0.76 5.42 -3.21
CA GLN A 92 0.65 6.29 -4.38
C GLN A 92 -0.15 5.61 -5.47
N VAL A 93 -1.08 6.35 -6.05
CA VAL A 93 -1.92 5.86 -7.14
C VAL A 93 -1.88 6.89 -8.26
N GLN A 94 -1.71 6.42 -9.48
CA GLN A 94 -1.74 7.28 -10.65
C GLN A 94 -2.37 6.54 -11.82
N SER A 95 -3.13 7.28 -12.62
CA SER A 95 -3.69 6.75 -13.86
C SER A 95 -3.44 7.75 -14.98
N LYS A 96 -3.68 7.31 -16.22
CA LYS A 96 -3.47 8.17 -17.38
C LYS A 96 -4.35 9.42 -17.34
N GLN A 97 -5.52 9.33 -16.74
CA GLN A 97 -6.48 10.45 -16.66
C GLN A 97 -6.16 11.42 -15.53
N MET A 98 -5.26 11.05 -14.61
CA MET A 98 -4.94 11.89 -13.46
C MET A 98 -3.80 12.84 -13.79
N GLU A 99 -3.97 14.12 -13.47
CA GLU A 99 -2.91 15.10 -13.65
C GLU A 99 -1.81 14.95 -12.62
N LYS A 100 -2.19 14.55 -11.41
CA LYS A 100 -1.26 14.36 -10.28
C LYS A 100 -1.51 13.02 -9.62
N PRO A 101 -0.47 12.37 -9.11
CA PRO A 101 -0.68 11.13 -8.37
C PRO A 101 -1.46 11.41 -7.08
N LEU A 102 -2.28 10.44 -6.70
CA LEU A 102 -2.96 10.47 -5.43
C LEU A 102 -2.04 9.84 -4.39
N ASN A 103 -1.73 10.58 -3.33
CA ASN A 103 -0.87 10.10 -2.26
C ASN A 103 -1.68 9.97 -0.98
N GLN A 104 -1.50 8.85 -0.29
CA GLN A 104 -2.11 8.64 1.01
C GLN A 104 -1.07 8.05 1.95
N GLU A 105 -0.96 8.61 3.15
CA GLU A 105 0.00 8.18 4.13
C GLU A 105 -0.72 7.54 5.31
N GLU A 106 -0.25 6.35 5.70
CA GLU A 106 -0.80 5.62 6.84
C GLU A 106 0.27 5.52 7.91
N ALA A 107 -0.03 5.99 9.10
CA ALA A 107 0.90 5.94 10.23
C ALA A 107 0.66 4.66 11.02
N ILE A 108 1.74 3.91 11.27
CA ILE A 108 1.69 2.68 12.05
C ILE A 108 2.70 2.84 13.18
N PRO A 109 2.24 3.09 14.41
CA PRO A 109 3.17 3.17 15.55
C PRO A 109 3.81 1.81 15.79
N VAL A 110 5.13 1.79 15.92
CA VAL A 110 5.87 0.58 16.25
C VAL A 110 6.49 0.77 17.64
N LEU A 111 6.16 -0.12 18.53
CA LEU A 111 6.60 -0.06 19.93
C LEU A 111 7.70 -1.09 20.17
N ASP A 112 8.52 -0.81 21.20
CA ASP A 112 9.49 -1.80 21.64
C ASP A 112 8.76 -3.02 22.17
N LYS A 113 9.39 -4.18 21.96
CA LYS A 113 8.84 -5.42 22.48
C LYS A 113 8.88 -5.40 24.02
N LEU A 114 7.74 -5.67 24.62
CA LEU A 114 7.67 -5.81 26.07
C LEU A 114 8.32 -7.10 26.52
N GLN A 115 9.05 -7.02 27.61
CA GLN A 115 9.71 -8.20 28.20
C GLN A 115 8.95 -8.70 29.41
#